data_6e4c5c71e60da4b5abd512286d55e7f0
#
_entry.id   6e4c5c71e60da4b5abd512286d55e7f0
#
_cell.length_a   1.000
_cell.length_b   1.000
_cell.length_c   1.000
_cell.angle_alpha   90.00
_cell.angle_beta   90.00
_cell.angle_gamma   90.00
#
_symmetry.space_group_name_H-M   'P 1'
#
loop_
_entity.id
_entity.type
_entity.pdbx_description
1 polymer ?
#
loop_
_entity_poly.entity_id
_entity_poly.type
_entity_poly.pdbx_seq_one_letter_code
_entity_poly.pdbx_strand_id
1 'polypeptide(L)'
;MQLIKRWIIFTFILIIPVIGQDKKKEPKSKSFKKKNEIEFSNNQNTKAYLEMLEEAFNKVRVSYVDSVNESEIIKAAIKGMMKPLDPYTVFLSGSSKDRLDMLRTGKYGGVGIQIGLRRDTLTVLTPFEDSPAYSEGIHSGDQIIMIDSVKTKGMSLKDASNLIKGELGSVVELTIYRPATRKRIGFELTRANIIIKHVPYWGVDKNGIGYIRITKFSKNTAKDFSTGLQELIDNDLKGLVVDLRGNSGGLLSNSINILDKLTDRGVNLLNTRGRLTKSNKSMNSRRAPMLPVEIPVAVLINRSSASASEIVAGVIQDLDRGIIVGEKSFGKGLVQSMYNLNDTTTLKVTTAKYYTPSGRLIQKEDYLNNGFLTDGLDKKDSTFTTRGGRIVKGGGGITPDVEIKKTSLPPYVQGLWKEGVFLTFAADYVPKKNIVEPVVITDKIYKDFEIFLQEYEISYKLPGEKDLTKLKTALKSQEDLKKKSKPSILSRLTFWEKPLSAMNKLTVGIDEYFHNKRDGQYWDPENIKWIKNGLLREMSLVVSGKRGRIRVSLFEDNVYQEAVDIL
;
A
#
# COMPACT_ATOMS: atom_id res chain seq x y z
N MET A 1 36.20 -59.05 30.74
CA MET A 1 37.68 -59.03 30.93
C MET A 1 38.08 -57.55 30.96
N GLN A 2 38.28 -57.11 32.16
CA GLN A 2 39.32 -56.24 32.74
C GLN A 2 39.43 -54.85 32.08
N LEU A 3 39.00 -53.80 32.80
CA LEU A 3 39.64 -53.09 33.93
C LEU A 3 40.85 -52.22 33.50
N ILE A 4 40.83 -50.89 33.78
CA ILE A 4 41.58 -50.16 34.81
C ILE A 4 41.30 -48.67 34.56
N LYS A 5 40.59 -47.95 35.33
CA LYS A 5 40.79 -47.16 36.59
C LYS A 5 42.08 -46.33 36.65
N ARG A 6 41.91 -45.00 36.88
CA ARG A 6 42.56 -44.14 37.92
C ARG A 6 42.33 -42.66 37.57
N TRP A 7 41.60 -41.90 38.36
CA TRP A 7 41.76 -41.25 39.68
C TRP A 7 42.92 -40.26 39.68
N ILE A 8 42.62 -38.98 40.08
CA ILE A 8 43.16 -38.21 41.24
C ILE A 8 42.86 -36.71 40.98
N ILE A 9 42.18 -36.06 41.76
CA ILE A 9 42.03 -35.42 43.08
C ILE A 9 41.93 -33.88 42.98
N PHE A 10 40.89 -33.37 43.56
CA PHE A 10 40.59 -32.14 44.28
C PHE A 10 41.73 -31.14 44.58
N THR A 11 41.46 -29.85 44.42
CA THR A 11 41.75 -28.87 45.46
C THR A 11 40.70 -27.77 45.52
N PHE A 12 39.97 -27.73 46.62
CA PHE A 12 39.09 -26.66 47.09
C PHE A 12 39.99 -25.51 47.59
N ILE A 13 39.69 -24.27 47.14
CA ILE A 13 40.05 -23.08 47.95
C ILE A 13 38.80 -22.24 48.09
N LEU A 14 38.27 -22.24 49.29
CA LEU A 14 37.28 -21.31 49.86
C LEU A 14 37.98 -19.97 50.08
N ILE A 15 37.46 -18.86 49.59
CA ILE A 15 37.66 -17.54 50.17
C ILE A 15 36.34 -16.80 50.24
N ILE A 16 36.03 -16.33 51.43
CA ILE A 16 34.84 -15.71 51.99
C ILE A 16 34.71 -14.26 51.47
N PRO A 17 33.48 -13.65 51.47
CA PRO A 17 33.17 -12.43 50.74
C PRO A 17 33.58 -11.16 51.48
N VAL A 18 34.06 -10.15 50.74
CA VAL A 18 34.11 -8.80 51.23
C VAL A 18 32.97 -8.01 50.62
N ILE A 19 32.10 -7.53 51.49
CA ILE A 19 31.03 -6.58 51.23
C ILE A 19 31.66 -5.25 50.82
N GLY A 20 31.36 -4.77 49.65
CA GLY A 20 31.80 -3.46 49.12
C GLY A 20 30.72 -2.84 48.25
N GLN A 21 29.99 -1.94 48.82
CA GLN A 21 29.20 -0.80 48.30
C GLN A 21 28.88 -0.75 46.80
N ASP A 22 27.57 -0.78 46.52
CA ASP A 22 26.94 -0.39 45.27
C ASP A 22 27.37 1.00 44.79
N LYS A 23 28.19 1.05 43.74
CA LYS A 23 28.27 2.21 42.84
C LYS A 23 27.41 1.92 41.62
N LYS A 24 26.31 2.63 41.51
CA LYS A 24 25.49 2.72 40.29
C LYS A 24 26.43 2.98 39.09
N LYS A 25 26.54 1.98 38.21
CA LYS A 25 27.22 2.16 36.92
C LYS A 25 26.26 2.93 35.99
N GLU A 26 26.59 4.18 35.71
CA GLU A 26 26.08 4.90 34.57
C GLU A 26 26.30 4.07 33.28
N PRO A 27 25.32 4.04 32.35
CA PRO A 27 25.49 3.34 31.08
C PRO A 27 26.60 4.04 30.30
N LYS A 28 27.74 3.38 30.14
CA LYS A 28 28.80 3.83 29.24
C LYS A 28 28.23 3.98 27.83
N SER A 29 28.13 5.21 27.35
CA SER A 29 27.91 5.51 25.94
C SER A 29 28.96 4.76 25.12
N LYS A 30 28.53 3.75 24.34
CA LYS A 30 29.39 3.12 23.35
C LYS A 30 29.73 4.18 22.31
N SER A 31 30.96 4.72 22.39
CA SER A 31 31.51 5.57 21.34
C SER A 31 31.50 4.76 20.06
N PHE A 32 30.72 5.20 19.09
CA PHE A 32 30.76 4.70 17.71
C PHE A 32 32.13 5.02 17.16
N LYS A 33 33.06 4.03 17.21
CA LYS A 33 34.37 4.15 16.56
C LYS A 33 34.13 4.36 15.07
N LYS A 34 34.53 5.53 14.61
CA LYS A 34 34.77 5.94 13.23
C LYS A 34 35.40 4.80 12.41
N LYS A 35 34.68 4.34 11.39
CA LYS A 35 35.28 3.76 10.18
C LYS A 35 34.45 4.22 8.99
N ASN A 36 34.96 5.18 8.33
CA ASN A 36 34.73 5.82 7.04
C ASN A 36 34.61 7.33 7.24
N GLU A 37 35.73 7.97 7.38
CA GLU A 37 35.84 9.42 7.22
C GLU A 37 35.46 9.74 5.77
N ILE A 38 34.24 10.28 5.59
CA ILE A 38 34.02 11.19 4.49
C ILE A 38 34.92 12.37 4.82
N GLU A 39 35.90 12.69 3.99
CA GLU A 39 36.50 14.02 4.00
C GLU A 39 35.36 15.02 3.79
N PHE A 40 34.81 15.49 4.91
CA PHE A 40 34.13 16.78 4.89
C PHE A 40 35.24 17.75 4.51
N SER A 41 35.22 18.28 3.30
CA SER A 41 35.95 19.49 3.03
C SER A 41 35.63 20.43 4.19
N ASN A 42 36.66 20.83 4.94
CA ASN A 42 36.55 21.75 6.07
C ASN A 42 36.12 23.11 5.50
N ASN A 43 34.85 23.20 5.09
CA ASN A 43 34.30 24.43 4.63
C ASN A 43 33.98 25.23 5.88
N GLN A 44 34.78 26.25 6.18
CA GLN A 44 34.57 27.17 7.31
C GLN A 44 33.11 27.63 7.40
N ASN A 45 32.43 27.75 6.27
CA ASN A 45 31.00 28.07 6.17
C ASN A 45 30.10 27.01 6.83
N THR A 46 30.41 25.70 6.72
CA THR A 46 29.57 24.64 7.30
C THR A 46 29.59 24.72 8.83
N LYS A 47 30.73 25.00 9.43
CA LYS A 47 30.87 25.18 10.88
C LYS A 47 30.06 26.40 11.35
N ALA A 48 30.22 27.52 10.67
CA ALA A 48 29.47 28.75 10.96
C ALA A 48 27.96 28.56 10.88
N TYR A 49 27.44 27.81 9.89
CA TYR A 49 26.01 27.50 9.80
C TYR A 49 25.50 26.59 10.92
N LEU A 50 26.30 25.65 11.39
CA LEU A 50 25.93 24.82 12.53
C LEU A 50 25.91 25.62 13.83
N GLU A 51 26.91 26.50 14.05
CA GLU A 51 26.94 27.42 15.18
C GLU A 51 25.73 28.37 15.16
N MET A 52 25.37 28.93 14.01
CA MET A 52 24.18 29.75 13.85
C MET A 52 22.88 28.99 14.18
N LEU A 53 22.79 27.70 13.76
CA LEU A 53 21.63 26.85 14.09
C LEU A 53 21.52 26.61 15.59
N GLU A 54 22.65 26.33 16.26
CA GLU A 54 22.72 26.16 17.71
C GLU A 54 22.35 27.44 18.46
N GLU A 55 22.87 28.59 18.03
CA GLU A 55 22.50 29.88 18.60
C GLU A 55 21.01 30.18 18.45
N ALA A 56 20.46 29.96 17.25
CA ALA A 56 19.03 30.16 17.00
C ALA A 56 18.17 29.26 17.92
N PHE A 57 18.55 27.98 18.06
CA PHE A 57 17.88 27.06 18.97
C PHE A 57 17.91 27.56 20.43
N ASN A 58 19.08 28.00 20.91
CA ASN A 58 19.24 28.51 22.27
C ASN A 58 18.44 29.79 22.49
N LYS A 59 18.38 30.70 21.53
CA LYS A 59 17.54 31.92 21.62
C LYS A 59 16.05 31.57 21.70
N VAL A 60 15.57 30.65 20.86
CA VAL A 60 14.16 30.19 20.92
C VAL A 60 13.87 29.55 22.27
N ARG A 61 14.72 28.65 22.74
CA ARG A 61 14.56 27.95 24.02
C ARG A 61 14.43 28.90 25.22
N VAL A 62 15.25 29.94 25.24
CA VAL A 62 15.34 30.88 26.39
C VAL A 62 14.35 32.03 26.30
N SER A 63 14.06 32.54 25.09
CA SER A 63 13.36 33.80 24.88
C SER A 63 11.92 33.66 24.39
N TYR A 64 11.47 32.44 24.05
CA TYR A 64 10.07 32.25 23.62
C TYR A 64 9.12 32.53 24.80
N VAL A 65 7.94 33.10 24.53
CA VAL A 65 6.96 33.56 25.53
C VAL A 65 6.47 32.43 26.45
N ASP A 66 6.37 31.20 25.93
CA ASP A 66 5.97 30.01 26.68
C ASP A 66 7.07 28.97 26.72
N SER A 67 6.95 27.97 27.61
CA SER A 67 7.86 26.83 27.63
C SER A 67 7.82 26.07 26.33
N VAL A 68 8.98 25.71 25.77
CA VAL A 68 9.10 25.00 24.50
C VAL A 68 9.45 23.53 24.69
N ASN A 69 8.90 22.67 23.84
CA ASN A 69 9.33 21.29 23.77
C ASN A 69 10.57 21.18 22.86
N GLU A 70 11.75 21.14 23.47
CA GLU A 70 13.03 21.08 22.76
C GLU A 70 13.11 19.94 21.75
N SER A 71 12.59 18.74 22.12
CA SER A 71 12.58 17.56 21.24
C SER A 71 11.78 17.80 19.96
N GLU A 72 10.63 18.45 20.05
CA GLU A 72 9.79 18.75 18.88
C GLU A 72 10.44 19.83 17.99
N ILE A 73 11.09 20.83 18.56
CA ILE A 73 11.83 21.87 17.80
C ILE A 73 12.97 21.23 17.02
N ILE A 74 13.78 20.40 17.68
CA ILE A 74 14.90 19.70 17.01
C ILE A 74 14.39 18.76 15.90
N LYS A 75 13.32 18.00 16.16
CA LYS A 75 12.69 17.16 15.12
C LYS A 75 12.17 17.99 13.93
N ALA A 76 11.61 19.17 14.22
CA ALA A 76 11.14 20.10 13.18
C ALA A 76 12.30 20.64 12.34
N ALA A 77 13.42 21.03 12.99
CA ALA A 77 14.64 21.49 12.32
C ALA A 77 15.21 20.39 11.39
N ILE A 78 15.32 19.15 11.88
CA ILE A 78 15.77 18.02 11.05
C ILE A 78 14.84 17.79 9.87
N LYS A 79 13.51 17.83 10.07
CA LYS A 79 12.55 17.72 8.97
C LYS A 79 12.68 18.88 7.98
N GLY A 80 12.98 20.08 8.47
CA GLY A 80 13.24 21.28 7.65
C GLY A 80 14.41 21.10 6.70
N MET A 81 15.51 20.50 7.16
CA MET A 81 16.69 20.20 6.33
C MET A 81 16.39 19.23 5.18
N MET A 82 15.37 18.36 5.33
CA MET A 82 15.02 17.39 4.28
C MET A 82 14.12 18.00 3.21
N LYS A 83 13.35 19.04 3.55
CA LYS A 83 12.32 19.63 2.68
C LYS A 83 12.83 20.12 1.32
N PRO A 84 14.01 20.74 1.19
CA PRO A 84 14.54 21.21 -0.09
C PRO A 84 15.16 20.10 -0.95
N LEU A 85 15.24 18.85 -0.49
CA LEU A 85 15.90 17.77 -1.22
C LEU A 85 14.93 17.06 -2.17
N ASP A 86 14.26 16.04 -1.69
CA ASP A 86 13.29 15.26 -2.45
C ASP A 86 12.21 14.70 -1.49
N PRO A 87 11.02 14.30 -1.96
CA PRO A 87 9.95 13.83 -1.06
C PRO A 87 10.21 12.47 -0.40
N TYR A 88 11.30 11.78 -0.75
CA TYR A 88 11.64 10.46 -0.22
C TYR A 88 12.74 10.50 0.85
N THR A 89 13.50 11.60 0.91
CA THR A 89 14.47 11.88 1.97
C THR A 89 13.72 12.43 3.17
N VAL A 90 13.56 11.61 4.22
CA VAL A 90 12.68 11.90 5.35
C VAL A 90 13.29 11.45 6.69
N PHE A 91 12.93 12.18 7.74
CA PHE A 91 13.17 11.82 9.13
C PHE A 91 11.97 11.01 9.66
N LEU A 92 12.23 9.82 10.16
CA LEU A 92 11.23 8.86 10.64
C LEU A 92 11.33 8.70 12.16
N SER A 93 10.20 8.87 12.85
CA SER A 93 10.06 8.66 14.29
C SER A 93 8.67 8.13 14.63
N GLY A 94 8.50 7.48 15.79
CA GLY A 94 7.23 6.90 16.21
C GLY A 94 6.60 6.00 15.14
N SER A 95 5.31 6.10 14.91
CA SER A 95 4.55 5.22 13.99
C SER A 95 5.09 5.15 12.56
N SER A 96 5.86 6.15 12.11
CA SER A 96 6.50 6.11 10.79
C SER A 96 7.75 5.21 10.77
N LYS A 97 8.50 5.18 11.88
CA LYS A 97 9.61 4.23 12.08
C LYS A 97 9.07 2.81 12.24
N ASP A 98 8.01 2.62 13.04
CA ASP A 98 7.38 1.30 13.26
C ASP A 98 6.91 0.68 11.94
N ARG A 99 6.32 1.47 11.05
CA ARG A 99 5.93 1.01 9.69
C ARG A 99 7.14 0.59 8.85
N LEU A 100 8.27 1.29 8.97
CA LEU A 100 9.50 0.92 8.30
C LEU A 100 10.06 -0.39 8.86
N ASP A 101 10.08 -0.53 10.17
CA ASP A 101 10.56 -1.74 10.84
C ASP A 101 9.65 -2.94 10.52
N MET A 102 8.33 -2.75 10.48
CA MET A 102 7.37 -3.75 10.01
C MET A 102 7.66 -4.19 8.57
N LEU A 103 7.93 -3.24 7.65
CA LEU A 103 8.31 -3.56 6.28
C LEU A 103 9.61 -4.36 6.23
N ARG A 104 10.59 -3.98 7.04
CA ARG A 104 11.92 -4.61 7.09
C ARG A 104 11.88 -5.99 7.73
N THR A 105 11.11 -6.17 8.79
CA THR A 105 10.99 -7.44 9.53
C THR A 105 9.91 -8.35 8.96
N GLY A 106 8.88 -7.77 8.34
CA GLY A 106 7.66 -8.48 7.89
C GLY A 106 6.72 -8.85 9.05
N LYS A 107 6.90 -8.27 10.25
CA LYS A 107 6.21 -8.66 11.49
C LYS A 107 5.82 -7.44 12.32
N TYR A 108 4.76 -7.58 13.13
CA TYR A 108 4.37 -6.60 14.14
C TYR A 108 3.60 -7.25 15.28
N GLY A 109 3.61 -6.64 16.47
CA GLY A 109 2.81 -7.07 17.62
C GLY A 109 1.34 -6.64 17.45
N GLY A 110 0.42 -7.60 17.52
CA GLY A 110 -1.01 -7.33 17.36
C GLY A 110 -1.84 -8.60 17.36
N VAL A 111 -3.10 -8.49 16.98
CA VAL A 111 -4.05 -9.62 16.98
C VAL A 111 -4.36 -10.20 15.60
N GLY A 112 -3.84 -9.58 14.53
CA GLY A 112 -3.96 -10.11 13.17
C GLY A 112 -5.31 -9.86 12.48
N ILE A 113 -5.82 -8.64 12.53
CA ILE A 113 -7.01 -8.22 11.79
C ILE A 113 -6.71 -7.08 10.83
N GLN A 114 -7.33 -7.12 9.66
CA GLN A 114 -7.41 -5.97 8.77
C GLN A 114 -8.72 -5.25 9.04
N ILE A 115 -8.64 -3.97 9.39
CA ILE A 115 -9.79 -3.13 9.72
C ILE A 115 -10.04 -2.07 8.66
N GLY A 116 -11.29 -1.61 8.57
CA GLY A 116 -11.71 -0.51 7.71
C GLY A 116 -12.91 0.21 8.30
N LEU A 117 -13.16 1.44 7.87
CA LEU A 117 -14.41 2.13 8.19
C LEU A 117 -15.49 1.76 7.17
N ARG A 118 -16.66 1.40 7.65
CA ARG A 118 -17.87 1.18 6.88
C ARG A 118 -19.00 1.93 7.57
N ARG A 119 -19.55 2.98 6.90
CA ARG A 119 -20.55 3.88 7.50
C ARG A 119 -20.12 4.36 8.88
N ASP A 120 -18.94 4.94 8.98
CA ASP A 120 -18.33 5.43 10.23
C ASP A 120 -18.18 4.36 11.34
N THR A 121 -18.41 3.09 11.00
CA THR A 121 -18.24 1.97 11.92
C THR A 121 -16.96 1.21 11.62
N LEU A 122 -16.15 0.99 12.63
CA LEU A 122 -14.92 0.22 12.54
C LEU A 122 -15.27 -1.25 12.31
N THR A 123 -14.89 -1.79 11.15
CA THR A 123 -15.29 -3.13 10.71
C THR A 123 -14.07 -3.99 10.40
N VAL A 124 -14.10 -5.25 10.80
CA VAL A 124 -13.13 -6.27 10.41
C VAL A 124 -13.35 -6.60 8.94
N LEU A 125 -12.38 -6.27 8.09
CA LEU A 125 -12.42 -6.62 6.67
C LEU A 125 -12.04 -8.10 6.47
N THR A 126 -11.01 -8.55 7.19
CA THR A 126 -10.63 -9.96 7.26
C THR A 126 -9.68 -10.19 8.45
N PRO A 127 -9.83 -11.25 9.23
CA PRO A 127 -8.77 -11.74 10.10
C PRO A 127 -7.67 -12.40 9.26
N PHE A 128 -6.43 -12.40 9.75
CA PHE A 128 -5.33 -13.10 9.09
C PHE A 128 -5.32 -14.55 9.54
N GLU A 129 -5.17 -15.48 8.60
CA GLU A 129 -4.91 -16.88 8.91
C GLU A 129 -3.74 -17.01 9.91
N ASP A 130 -3.78 -17.97 10.78
CA ASP A 130 -2.77 -18.22 11.83
C ASP A 130 -2.59 -17.05 12.82
N SER A 131 -3.59 -16.21 13.04
CA SER A 131 -3.55 -15.10 14.00
C SER A 131 -4.47 -15.32 15.21
N PRO A 132 -4.20 -14.66 16.36
CA PRO A 132 -5.06 -14.76 17.53
C PRO A 132 -6.54 -14.46 17.23
N ALA A 133 -6.80 -13.41 16.46
CA ALA A 133 -8.17 -13.04 16.09
C ALA A 133 -8.87 -14.11 15.23
N TYR A 134 -8.14 -14.79 14.36
CA TYR A 134 -8.69 -15.88 13.55
C TYR A 134 -9.01 -17.09 14.41
N SER A 135 -8.10 -17.48 15.32
CA SER A 135 -8.25 -18.64 16.20
C SER A 135 -9.39 -18.47 17.20
N GLU A 136 -9.61 -17.24 17.67
CA GLU A 136 -10.73 -16.92 18.59
C GLU A 136 -12.07 -16.72 17.87
N GLY A 137 -12.11 -16.82 16.53
CA GLY A 137 -13.36 -16.77 15.76
C GLY A 137 -13.87 -15.36 15.49
N ILE A 138 -13.00 -14.38 15.32
CA ILE A 138 -13.35 -13.10 14.71
C ILE A 138 -13.54 -13.31 13.22
N HIS A 139 -14.62 -12.77 12.67
CA HIS A 139 -15.02 -12.96 11.28
C HIS A 139 -14.96 -11.65 10.47
N SER A 140 -14.84 -11.79 9.15
CA SER A 140 -15.06 -10.67 8.21
C SER A 140 -16.48 -10.12 8.37
N GLY A 141 -16.62 -8.79 8.46
CA GLY A 141 -17.90 -8.12 8.69
C GLY A 141 -18.23 -7.84 10.16
N ASP A 142 -17.48 -8.38 11.13
CA ASP A 142 -17.63 -8.04 12.56
C ASP A 142 -17.35 -6.54 12.76
N GLN A 143 -18.22 -5.87 13.49
CA GLN A 143 -18.09 -4.44 13.80
C GLN A 143 -17.44 -4.28 15.18
N ILE A 144 -16.30 -3.65 15.26
CA ILE A 144 -15.60 -3.39 16.50
C ILE A 144 -16.25 -2.17 17.16
N ILE A 145 -16.94 -2.36 18.27
CA ILE A 145 -17.67 -1.31 18.99
C ILE A 145 -16.89 -0.75 20.19
N MET A 146 -15.98 -1.55 20.78
CA MET A 146 -15.05 -1.11 21.82
C MET A 146 -13.69 -1.80 21.65
N ILE A 147 -12.64 -1.10 22.04
CA ILE A 147 -11.27 -1.60 22.18
C ILE A 147 -10.85 -1.25 23.60
N ASP A 148 -10.58 -2.27 24.43
CA ASP A 148 -10.47 -2.14 25.87
C ASP A 148 -11.73 -1.41 26.42
N SER A 149 -11.57 -0.33 27.14
CA SER A 149 -12.69 0.48 27.66
C SER A 149 -13.09 1.63 26.71
N VAL A 150 -12.50 1.73 25.49
CA VAL A 150 -12.69 2.87 24.61
C VAL A 150 -13.70 2.55 23.51
N LYS A 151 -14.77 3.37 23.40
CA LYS A 151 -15.75 3.25 22.30
C LYS A 151 -15.12 3.68 20.96
N THR A 152 -15.42 2.92 19.90
CA THR A 152 -14.82 3.13 18.56
C THR A 152 -15.60 4.10 17.67
N LYS A 153 -16.81 4.55 18.07
CA LYS A 153 -17.62 5.49 17.28
C LYS A 153 -16.86 6.81 17.05
N GLY A 154 -16.67 7.19 15.80
CA GLY A 154 -15.92 8.39 15.41
C GLY A 154 -14.40 8.26 15.48
N MET A 155 -13.87 7.09 15.85
CA MET A 155 -12.43 6.84 15.93
C MET A 155 -11.81 6.70 14.53
N SER A 156 -10.63 7.30 14.33
CA SER A 156 -9.88 7.11 13.09
C SER A 156 -9.30 5.68 13.00
N LEU A 157 -9.09 5.19 11.77
CA LEU A 157 -8.41 3.89 11.54
C LEU A 157 -7.01 3.85 12.17
N LYS A 158 -6.33 4.99 12.23
CA LYS A 158 -5.00 5.11 12.82
C LYS A 158 -5.06 4.89 14.34
N ASP A 159 -5.99 5.54 15.02
CA ASP A 159 -6.12 5.45 16.47
C ASP A 159 -6.58 4.05 16.88
N ALA A 160 -7.57 3.48 16.19
CA ALA A 160 -7.97 2.10 16.37
C ALA A 160 -6.81 1.12 16.17
N SER A 161 -6.03 1.30 15.10
CA SER A 161 -4.84 0.47 14.84
C SER A 161 -3.78 0.60 15.92
N ASN A 162 -3.61 1.79 16.51
CA ASN A 162 -2.64 2.00 17.59
C ASN A 162 -3.08 1.29 18.90
N LEU A 163 -4.39 1.30 19.21
CA LEU A 163 -4.92 0.61 20.38
C LEU A 163 -4.85 -0.93 20.23
N ILE A 164 -5.15 -1.45 19.04
CA ILE A 164 -5.12 -2.89 18.76
C ILE A 164 -3.69 -3.45 18.76
N LYS A 165 -2.73 -2.67 18.27
CA LYS A 165 -1.30 -3.02 18.32
C LYS A 165 -0.74 -2.79 19.71
N GLY A 166 0.36 -3.47 20.03
CA GLY A 166 1.05 -3.30 21.30
C GLY A 166 2.19 -4.30 21.49
N GLU A 167 2.68 -4.37 22.71
CA GLU A 167 3.76 -5.27 23.08
C GLU A 167 3.32 -6.75 22.94
N LEU A 168 4.25 -7.59 22.53
CA LEU A 168 4.01 -9.03 22.41
C LEU A 168 3.67 -9.62 23.78
N GLY A 169 2.65 -10.47 23.81
CA GLY A 169 2.15 -11.11 25.03
C GLY A 169 1.19 -10.24 25.86
N SER A 170 1.06 -8.94 25.56
CA SER A 170 0.04 -8.12 26.20
C SER A 170 -1.35 -8.43 25.64
N VAL A 171 -2.37 -8.22 26.46
CA VAL A 171 -3.77 -8.49 26.14
C VAL A 171 -4.45 -7.23 25.59
N VAL A 172 -5.40 -7.40 24.68
CA VAL A 172 -6.36 -6.40 24.25
C VAL A 172 -7.76 -7.02 24.25
N GLU A 173 -8.72 -6.31 24.79
CA GLU A 173 -10.12 -6.70 24.77
C GLU A 173 -10.83 -6.03 23.58
N LEU A 174 -11.48 -6.82 22.73
CA LEU A 174 -12.32 -6.33 21.65
C LEU A 174 -13.77 -6.70 21.89
N THR A 175 -14.65 -5.70 22.03
CA THR A 175 -16.09 -5.95 21.97
C THR A 175 -16.56 -5.73 20.54
N ILE A 176 -17.10 -6.76 19.91
CA ILE A 176 -17.65 -6.69 18.57
C ILE A 176 -19.18 -6.81 18.59
N TYR A 177 -19.81 -6.22 17.58
CA TYR A 177 -21.18 -6.56 17.16
C TYR A 177 -21.11 -7.40 15.89
N ARG A 178 -21.68 -8.60 15.93
CA ARG A 178 -21.75 -9.51 14.78
C ARG A 178 -23.10 -9.40 14.10
N PRO A 179 -23.21 -8.80 12.89
CA PRO A 179 -24.47 -8.61 12.20
C PRO A 179 -25.25 -9.92 11.97
N ALA A 180 -24.55 -10.99 11.57
CA ALA A 180 -25.16 -12.30 11.27
C ALA A 180 -25.97 -12.89 12.44
N THR A 181 -25.53 -12.69 13.67
CA THR A 181 -26.20 -13.20 14.87
C THR A 181 -26.90 -12.13 15.70
N ARG A 182 -26.69 -10.85 15.34
CA ARG A 182 -27.17 -9.65 16.07
C ARG A 182 -26.70 -9.63 17.52
N LYS A 183 -25.55 -10.25 17.83
CA LYS A 183 -25.00 -10.35 19.20
C LYS A 183 -23.78 -9.45 19.38
N ARG A 184 -23.61 -9.01 20.62
CA ARG A 184 -22.34 -8.44 21.09
C ARG A 184 -21.52 -9.56 21.70
N ILE A 185 -20.24 -9.62 21.34
CA ILE A 185 -19.31 -10.68 21.76
C ILE A 185 -18.03 -10.00 22.22
N GLY A 186 -17.54 -10.34 23.40
CA GLY A 186 -16.24 -9.93 23.91
C GLY A 186 -15.18 -10.94 23.53
N PHE A 187 -14.01 -10.46 23.13
CA PHE A 187 -12.83 -11.26 22.84
C PHE A 187 -11.64 -10.71 23.61
N GLU A 188 -11.03 -11.54 24.41
CA GLU A 188 -9.75 -11.26 25.05
C GLU A 188 -8.64 -11.86 24.21
N LEU A 189 -7.83 -11.01 23.57
CA LEU A 189 -6.85 -11.41 22.57
C LEU A 189 -5.43 -11.10 23.04
N THR A 190 -4.59 -12.12 23.11
CA THR A 190 -3.16 -11.94 23.38
C THR A 190 -2.45 -11.49 22.10
N ARG A 191 -1.77 -10.34 22.16
CA ARG A 191 -1.00 -9.83 21.03
C ARG A 191 0.17 -10.75 20.70
N ALA A 192 0.17 -11.24 19.48
CA ALA A 192 1.19 -12.13 18.94
C ALA A 192 2.02 -11.45 17.85
N ASN A 193 3.04 -12.14 17.39
CA ASN A 193 3.88 -11.72 16.28
C ASN A 193 3.19 -12.00 14.95
N ILE A 194 2.51 -11.01 14.40
CA ILE A 194 1.73 -11.13 13.17
C ILE A 194 2.63 -11.05 11.95
N ILE A 195 2.62 -12.09 11.13
CA ILE A 195 3.37 -12.14 9.86
C ILE A 195 2.45 -11.66 8.75
N ILE A 196 2.89 -10.61 8.04
CA ILE A 196 2.14 -10.09 6.90
C ILE A 196 2.56 -10.84 5.64
N LYS A 197 1.65 -11.64 5.07
CA LYS A 197 1.86 -12.33 3.79
C LYS A 197 1.73 -11.30 2.63
N HIS A 198 2.85 -10.98 1.99
CA HIS A 198 2.88 -10.04 0.85
C HIS A 198 2.78 -10.72 -0.51
N VAL A 199 2.77 -12.05 -0.54
CA VAL A 199 2.32 -12.89 -1.65
C VAL A 199 1.02 -13.57 -1.18
N PRO A 200 -0.13 -12.87 -1.21
CA PRO A 200 -1.36 -13.36 -0.59
C PRO A 200 -2.07 -14.45 -1.39
N TYR A 201 -1.69 -14.63 -2.65
CA TYR A 201 -2.32 -15.62 -3.53
C TYR A 201 -1.39 -16.03 -4.67
N TRP A 202 -1.41 -17.31 -4.99
CA TRP A 202 -0.95 -17.92 -6.21
C TRP A 202 -1.87 -19.09 -6.58
N GLY A 203 -1.97 -19.41 -7.86
CA GLY A 203 -2.79 -20.50 -8.36
C GLY A 203 -2.65 -20.63 -9.87
N VAL A 204 -2.99 -21.80 -10.41
CA VAL A 204 -3.04 -22.09 -11.85
C VAL A 204 -4.50 -22.06 -12.30
N ASP A 205 -4.78 -21.50 -13.46
CA ASP A 205 -6.10 -21.56 -14.08
C ASP A 205 -6.28 -22.84 -14.92
N LYS A 206 -7.48 -23.01 -15.50
CA LYS A 206 -7.80 -24.18 -16.35
C LYS A 206 -6.94 -24.31 -17.62
N ASN A 207 -6.27 -23.24 -18.04
CA ASN A 207 -5.42 -23.20 -19.24
C ASN A 207 -3.96 -23.51 -18.91
N GLY A 208 -3.62 -23.69 -17.63
CA GLY A 208 -2.24 -23.86 -17.17
C GLY A 208 -1.52 -22.53 -16.92
N ILE A 209 -2.22 -21.40 -16.93
CA ILE A 209 -1.60 -20.10 -16.64
C ILE A 209 -1.55 -19.88 -15.14
N GLY A 210 -0.34 -19.77 -14.62
CA GLY A 210 -0.08 -19.44 -13.23
C GLY A 210 -0.21 -17.94 -12.97
N TYR A 211 -0.73 -17.61 -11.79
CA TYR A 211 -0.83 -16.24 -11.32
C TYR A 211 -0.20 -16.11 -9.94
N ILE A 212 0.67 -15.11 -9.76
CA ILE A 212 1.24 -14.76 -8.45
C ILE A 212 1.00 -13.28 -8.17
N ARG A 213 0.34 -12.96 -7.05
CA ARG A 213 0.15 -11.57 -6.61
C ARG A 213 1.19 -11.17 -5.60
N ILE A 214 1.89 -10.04 -5.86
CA ILE A 214 2.84 -9.44 -4.92
C ILE A 214 2.33 -8.07 -4.53
N THR A 215 1.99 -7.88 -3.25
CA THR A 215 1.44 -6.61 -2.74
C THR A 215 2.50 -5.65 -2.21
N LYS A 216 3.68 -6.17 -1.80
CA LYS A 216 4.83 -5.40 -1.33
C LYS A 216 6.11 -6.24 -1.31
N PHE A 217 7.26 -5.59 -1.38
CA PHE A 217 8.56 -6.27 -1.24
C PHE A 217 9.08 -6.11 0.19
N SER A 218 8.78 -7.08 1.06
CA SER A 218 9.24 -7.18 2.45
C SER A 218 10.26 -8.31 2.61
N LYS A 219 10.75 -8.54 3.82
CA LYS A 219 11.78 -9.55 4.12
C LYS A 219 11.50 -10.94 3.51
N ASN A 220 10.25 -11.40 3.59
CA ASN A 220 9.88 -12.77 3.22
C ASN A 220 9.35 -12.91 1.78
N THR A 221 9.10 -11.80 1.08
CA THR A 221 8.40 -11.80 -0.23
C THR A 221 9.07 -12.69 -1.27
N ALA A 222 10.40 -12.67 -1.36
CA ALA A 222 11.09 -13.52 -2.34
C ALA A 222 11.05 -15.02 -1.97
N LYS A 223 10.96 -15.35 -0.68
CA LYS A 223 10.76 -16.73 -0.22
C LYS A 223 9.34 -17.20 -0.57
N ASP A 224 8.33 -16.40 -0.19
CA ASP A 224 6.92 -16.72 -0.46
C ASP A 224 6.65 -16.83 -1.97
N PHE A 225 7.28 -15.95 -2.78
CA PHE A 225 7.24 -16.04 -4.23
C PHE A 225 7.85 -17.35 -4.75
N SER A 226 8.99 -17.78 -4.19
CA SER A 226 9.62 -19.04 -4.59
C SER A 226 8.75 -20.25 -4.26
N THR A 227 8.14 -20.27 -3.08
CA THR A 227 7.20 -21.33 -2.69
C THR A 227 6.03 -21.40 -3.65
N GLY A 228 5.39 -20.24 -3.93
CA GLY A 228 4.28 -20.20 -4.88
C GLY A 228 4.70 -20.58 -6.31
N LEU A 229 5.86 -20.11 -6.78
CA LEU A 229 6.36 -20.45 -8.11
C LEU A 229 6.63 -21.96 -8.25
N GLN A 230 7.22 -22.60 -7.21
CA GLN A 230 7.45 -24.05 -7.23
C GLN A 230 6.13 -24.83 -7.31
N GLU A 231 5.15 -24.46 -6.47
CA GLU A 231 3.83 -25.10 -6.52
C GLU A 231 3.16 -24.96 -7.90
N LEU A 232 3.33 -23.79 -8.58
CA LEU A 232 2.80 -23.61 -9.93
C LEU A 232 3.52 -24.49 -10.95
N ILE A 233 4.85 -24.60 -10.87
CA ILE A 233 5.66 -25.45 -11.76
C ILE A 233 5.27 -26.93 -11.59
N ASP A 234 5.08 -27.37 -10.34
CA ASP A 234 4.67 -28.73 -10.00
C ASP A 234 3.24 -29.07 -10.51
N ASN A 235 2.46 -28.05 -10.92
CA ASN A 235 1.11 -28.17 -11.49
C ASN A 235 1.04 -27.78 -12.98
N ASP A 236 1.99 -28.24 -13.78
CA ASP A 236 2.04 -28.12 -15.25
C ASP A 236 1.90 -26.67 -15.76
N LEU A 237 2.68 -25.76 -15.19
CA LEU A 237 2.69 -24.34 -15.54
C LEU A 237 3.07 -24.12 -17.02
N LYS A 238 2.21 -23.48 -17.80
CA LYS A 238 2.42 -23.13 -19.21
C LYS A 238 2.78 -21.67 -19.45
N GLY A 239 2.37 -20.78 -18.56
CA GLY A 239 2.66 -19.35 -18.59
C GLY A 239 2.53 -18.74 -17.20
N LEU A 240 3.21 -17.64 -16.92
CA LEU A 240 3.20 -17.00 -15.60
C LEU A 240 2.77 -15.54 -15.69
N VAL A 241 1.75 -15.19 -14.91
CA VAL A 241 1.34 -13.78 -14.66
C VAL A 241 1.80 -13.36 -13.28
N VAL A 242 2.66 -12.32 -13.20
CA VAL A 242 3.09 -11.69 -11.95
C VAL A 242 2.35 -10.35 -11.78
N ASP A 243 1.45 -10.26 -10.81
CA ASP A 243 0.66 -9.06 -10.58
C ASP A 243 1.31 -8.12 -9.54
N LEU A 244 1.81 -7.00 -10.02
CA LEU A 244 2.41 -5.91 -9.25
C LEU A 244 1.50 -4.66 -9.15
N ARG A 245 0.26 -4.73 -9.59
CA ARG A 245 -0.69 -3.60 -9.52
C ARG A 245 -0.96 -3.24 -8.06
N GLY A 246 -0.89 -1.94 -7.75
CA GLY A 246 -1.05 -1.43 -6.39
C GLY A 246 0.17 -1.66 -5.47
N ASN A 247 1.26 -2.23 -5.98
CA ASN A 247 2.48 -2.47 -5.21
C ASN A 247 3.43 -1.27 -5.29
N SER A 248 3.52 -0.48 -4.24
CA SER A 248 4.39 0.70 -4.15
C SER A 248 5.89 0.38 -3.94
N GLY A 249 6.30 -0.88 -4.11
CA GLY A 249 7.69 -1.32 -3.95
C GLY A 249 8.00 -1.89 -2.56
N GLY A 250 9.23 -1.67 -2.12
CA GLY A 250 9.75 -2.16 -0.83
C GLY A 250 11.26 -2.40 -0.88
N LEU A 251 11.72 -3.52 -0.33
CA LEU A 251 13.15 -3.86 -0.25
C LEU A 251 13.71 -4.22 -1.63
N LEU A 252 14.71 -3.48 -2.08
CA LEU A 252 15.43 -3.70 -3.34
C LEU A 252 15.96 -5.16 -3.45
N SER A 253 16.52 -5.68 -2.37
CA SER A 253 17.07 -7.04 -2.35
C SER A 253 16.04 -8.11 -2.73
N ASN A 254 14.77 -7.92 -2.36
CA ASN A 254 13.71 -8.88 -2.68
C ASN A 254 13.29 -8.82 -4.16
N SER A 255 13.30 -7.64 -4.80
CA SER A 255 13.07 -7.57 -6.25
C SER A 255 14.19 -8.25 -7.04
N ILE A 256 15.45 -8.03 -6.64
CA ILE A 256 16.60 -8.73 -7.25
C ILE A 256 16.51 -10.25 -7.04
N ASN A 257 16.16 -10.71 -5.83
CA ASN A 257 16.01 -12.14 -5.54
C ASN A 257 14.86 -12.79 -6.30
N ILE A 258 13.79 -12.07 -6.63
CA ILE A 258 12.70 -12.57 -7.50
C ILE A 258 13.18 -12.62 -8.95
N LEU A 259 13.84 -11.59 -9.43
CA LEU A 259 14.41 -11.58 -10.79
C LEU A 259 15.44 -12.69 -11.01
N ASP A 260 16.27 -12.99 -9.99
CA ASP A 260 17.23 -14.10 -10.00
C ASP A 260 16.58 -15.50 -10.25
N LYS A 261 15.27 -15.60 -10.05
CA LYS A 261 14.49 -16.83 -10.30
C LYS A 261 13.84 -16.89 -11.68
N LEU A 262 13.76 -15.74 -12.33
CA LEU A 262 13.05 -15.59 -13.61
C LEU A 262 13.99 -15.36 -14.80
N THR A 263 15.27 -15.03 -14.54
CA THR A 263 16.24 -14.62 -15.56
C THR A 263 17.47 -15.52 -15.57
N ASP A 264 18.15 -15.58 -16.70
CA ASP A 264 19.38 -16.35 -16.89
C ASP A 264 20.47 -15.93 -15.90
N ARG A 265 21.34 -16.88 -15.55
CA ARG A 265 22.50 -16.61 -14.70
C ARG A 265 23.48 -15.65 -15.36
N GLY A 266 24.02 -14.70 -14.58
CA GLY A 266 25.07 -13.78 -14.98
C GLY A 266 24.58 -12.50 -15.69
N VAL A 267 23.26 -12.40 -16.02
CA VAL A 267 22.75 -11.19 -16.69
C VAL A 267 22.68 -10.01 -15.71
N ASN A 268 22.95 -8.82 -16.22
CA ASN A 268 22.80 -7.60 -15.43
C ASN A 268 21.31 -7.32 -15.19
N LEU A 269 20.95 -7.15 -13.90
CA LEU A 269 19.58 -6.85 -13.49
C LEU A 269 19.40 -5.37 -13.19
N LEU A 270 20.41 -4.72 -12.59
CA LEU A 270 20.26 -3.34 -12.15
C LEU A 270 21.62 -2.71 -11.91
N ASN A 271 21.75 -1.45 -12.29
CA ASN A 271 22.89 -0.62 -11.93
C ASN A 271 22.43 0.52 -11.02
N THR A 272 23.23 0.88 -10.02
CA THR A 272 22.99 2.06 -9.18
C THR A 272 24.13 3.04 -9.32
N ARG A 273 23.83 4.35 -9.38
CA ARG A 273 24.81 5.43 -9.43
C ARG A 273 24.47 6.49 -8.40
N GLY A 274 25.44 6.85 -7.58
CA GLY A 274 25.30 7.88 -6.56
C GLY A 274 26.60 8.63 -6.37
N ARG A 275 26.56 9.72 -5.58
CA ARG A 275 27.73 10.56 -5.31
C ARG A 275 28.88 9.79 -4.65
N LEU A 276 28.55 8.86 -3.76
CA LEU A 276 29.55 8.05 -3.08
C LEU A 276 29.85 6.78 -3.88
N THR A 277 31.12 6.41 -4.03
CA THR A 277 31.55 5.20 -4.75
C THR A 277 30.85 3.94 -4.26
N LYS A 278 30.62 3.79 -2.95
CA LYS A 278 29.87 2.66 -2.36
C LYS A 278 28.42 2.56 -2.81
N SER A 279 27.85 3.63 -3.36
CA SER A 279 26.49 3.67 -3.90
C SER A 279 26.43 3.19 -5.36
N ASN A 280 27.58 3.06 -6.02
CA ASN A 280 27.71 2.58 -7.38
C ASN A 280 27.83 1.06 -7.35
N LYS A 281 26.79 0.37 -7.79
CA LYS A 281 26.71 -1.10 -7.76
C LYS A 281 26.13 -1.61 -9.05
N SER A 282 26.68 -2.73 -9.54
CA SER A 282 26.07 -3.56 -10.57
C SER A 282 25.54 -4.83 -9.92
N MET A 283 24.30 -5.16 -10.17
CA MET A 283 23.60 -6.31 -9.59
C MET A 283 23.25 -7.27 -10.72
N ASN A 284 23.87 -8.43 -10.69
CA ASN A 284 23.65 -9.48 -11.69
C ASN A 284 22.91 -10.66 -11.05
N SER A 285 22.18 -11.41 -11.87
CA SER A 285 21.63 -12.70 -11.48
C SER A 285 22.77 -13.68 -11.14
N ARG A 286 22.52 -14.51 -10.11
CA ARG A 286 23.57 -15.37 -9.53
C ARG A 286 23.33 -16.86 -9.78
N ARG A 287 22.08 -17.24 -10.00
CA ARG A 287 21.62 -18.64 -10.11
C ARG A 287 21.00 -18.89 -11.46
N ALA A 288 20.89 -20.17 -11.83
CA ALA A 288 20.01 -20.56 -12.92
C ALA A 288 18.56 -20.20 -12.57
N PRO A 289 17.75 -19.82 -13.56
CA PRO A 289 16.35 -19.48 -13.32
C PRO A 289 15.61 -20.70 -12.72
N MET A 290 14.70 -20.42 -11.81
CA MET A 290 13.77 -21.42 -11.26
C MET A 290 12.64 -21.70 -12.26
N LEU A 291 12.16 -20.64 -12.93
CA LEU A 291 11.19 -20.75 -14.02
C LEU A 291 11.93 -21.04 -15.33
N PRO A 292 11.64 -22.16 -16.01
CA PRO A 292 12.19 -22.45 -17.34
C PRO A 292 12.03 -21.26 -18.30
N VAL A 293 13.02 -21.01 -19.14
CA VAL A 293 13.03 -19.84 -20.03
C VAL A 293 11.96 -19.90 -21.11
N GLU A 294 11.53 -21.11 -21.43
CA GLU A 294 10.48 -21.41 -22.41
C GLU A 294 9.09 -21.02 -21.91
N ILE A 295 8.90 -20.96 -20.57
CA ILE A 295 7.62 -20.55 -20.00
C ILE A 295 7.50 -19.03 -20.10
N PRO A 296 6.52 -18.50 -20.86
CA PRO A 296 6.35 -17.08 -21.05
C PRO A 296 5.90 -16.38 -19.75
N VAL A 297 6.25 -15.09 -19.64
CA VAL A 297 5.95 -14.27 -18.45
C VAL A 297 5.23 -12.98 -18.85
N ALA A 298 4.14 -12.67 -18.17
CA ALA A 298 3.51 -11.37 -18.20
C ALA A 298 3.57 -10.70 -16.81
N VAL A 299 3.85 -9.40 -16.77
CA VAL A 299 3.87 -8.62 -15.53
C VAL A 299 2.79 -7.56 -15.60
N LEU A 300 1.85 -7.61 -14.65
CA LEU A 300 0.78 -6.61 -14.56
C LEU A 300 1.22 -5.41 -13.72
N ILE A 301 1.11 -4.22 -14.27
CA ILE A 301 1.42 -2.97 -13.57
C ILE A 301 0.28 -1.94 -13.69
N ASN A 302 0.29 -0.96 -12.79
CA ASN A 302 -0.56 0.22 -12.90
C ASN A 302 0.13 1.46 -12.29
N ARG A 303 -0.53 2.60 -12.29
CA ARG A 303 0.00 3.88 -11.76
C ARG A 303 0.50 3.84 -10.31
N SER A 304 0.09 2.83 -9.53
CA SER A 304 0.54 2.64 -8.16
C SER A 304 1.72 1.65 -8.04
N SER A 305 2.13 1.02 -9.15
CA SER A 305 3.34 0.18 -9.20
C SER A 305 4.56 1.07 -9.17
N ALA A 306 5.40 0.96 -8.14
CA ALA A 306 6.50 1.89 -7.92
C ALA A 306 7.79 1.20 -7.43
N SER A 307 8.96 1.82 -7.68
CA SER A 307 10.25 1.42 -7.10
C SER A 307 10.60 -0.06 -7.39
N ALA A 308 10.65 -0.94 -6.39
CA ALA A 308 10.97 -2.38 -6.56
C ALA A 308 10.05 -3.08 -7.57
N SER A 309 8.78 -2.67 -7.68
CA SER A 309 7.87 -3.16 -8.72
C SER A 309 8.31 -2.73 -10.12
N GLU A 310 8.80 -1.51 -10.25
CA GLU A 310 9.30 -0.97 -11.51
C GLU A 310 10.64 -1.61 -11.90
N ILE A 311 11.44 -1.99 -10.92
CA ILE A 311 12.66 -2.76 -11.15
C ILE A 311 12.30 -4.12 -11.76
N VAL A 312 11.35 -4.85 -11.16
CA VAL A 312 10.92 -6.15 -11.71
C VAL A 312 10.37 -5.99 -13.12
N ALA A 313 9.41 -5.08 -13.32
CA ALA A 313 8.82 -4.86 -14.64
C ALA A 313 9.85 -4.41 -15.69
N GLY A 314 10.71 -3.44 -15.32
CA GLY A 314 11.72 -2.88 -16.23
C GLY A 314 12.78 -3.90 -16.64
N VAL A 315 13.22 -4.77 -15.72
CA VAL A 315 14.18 -5.83 -16.02
C VAL A 315 13.56 -6.90 -16.93
N ILE A 316 12.35 -7.36 -16.63
CA ILE A 316 11.63 -8.34 -17.47
C ILE A 316 11.44 -7.77 -18.89
N GLN A 317 11.09 -6.49 -19.02
CA GLN A 317 10.94 -5.82 -20.31
C GLN A 317 12.28 -5.67 -21.05
N ASP A 318 13.32 -5.15 -20.37
CA ASP A 318 14.62 -4.85 -21.00
C ASP A 318 15.40 -6.10 -21.44
N LEU A 319 15.22 -7.22 -20.72
CA LEU A 319 15.83 -8.50 -21.05
C LEU A 319 15.00 -9.31 -22.06
N ASP A 320 13.86 -8.81 -22.49
CA ASP A 320 12.88 -9.55 -23.32
C ASP A 320 12.46 -10.88 -22.69
N ARG A 321 12.48 -10.96 -21.34
CA ARG A 321 12.07 -12.16 -20.60
C ARG A 321 10.55 -12.34 -20.59
N GLY A 322 9.83 -11.28 -20.84
CA GLY A 322 8.37 -11.28 -20.84
C GLY A 322 7.81 -9.93 -21.27
N ILE A 323 6.49 -9.81 -21.18
CA ILE A 323 5.73 -8.63 -21.57
C ILE A 323 5.17 -7.92 -20.35
N ILE A 324 4.97 -6.60 -20.47
CA ILE A 324 4.38 -5.76 -19.45
C ILE A 324 3.00 -5.34 -19.90
N VAL A 325 1.98 -5.60 -19.07
CA VAL A 325 0.56 -5.35 -19.40
C VAL A 325 -0.06 -4.42 -18.36
N GLY A 326 -0.88 -3.48 -18.77
CA GLY A 326 -1.67 -2.61 -17.92
C GLY A 326 -1.45 -1.13 -18.13
N GLU A 327 -1.25 -0.35 -17.07
CA GLU A 327 -1.07 1.10 -17.15
C GLU A 327 0.37 1.49 -16.82
N LYS A 328 0.84 2.63 -17.36
CA LYS A 328 2.14 3.21 -17.05
C LYS A 328 2.36 3.31 -15.54
N SER A 329 3.54 2.90 -15.06
CA SER A 329 3.89 2.86 -13.64
C SER A 329 4.16 4.27 -13.05
N PHE A 330 4.48 4.32 -11.76
CA PHE A 330 4.63 5.59 -11.00
C PHE A 330 5.83 6.44 -11.45
N GLY A 331 6.98 5.84 -11.69
CA GLY A 331 8.21 6.56 -12.06
C GLY A 331 9.09 6.94 -10.87
N LYS A 332 9.47 5.97 -10.02
CA LYS A 332 10.41 6.18 -8.93
C LYS A 332 11.72 5.43 -9.18
N GLY A 333 12.73 6.13 -9.70
CA GLY A 333 14.07 5.63 -10.04
C GLY A 333 15.14 5.88 -8.98
N LEU A 334 14.77 6.02 -7.69
CA LEU A 334 15.65 6.42 -6.60
C LEU A 334 15.84 5.32 -5.56
N VAL A 335 17.08 5.19 -5.07
CA VAL A 335 17.45 4.29 -3.97
C VAL A 335 17.62 5.07 -2.69
N GLN A 336 17.00 4.61 -1.60
CA GLN A 336 17.16 5.20 -0.29
C GLN A 336 18.00 4.31 0.62
N SER A 337 18.93 4.93 1.36
CA SER A 337 19.66 4.33 2.47
C SER A 337 19.08 4.77 3.81
N MET A 338 19.19 3.89 4.79
CA MET A 338 18.65 4.12 6.13
C MET A 338 19.79 4.32 7.12
N TYR A 339 19.71 5.37 7.90
CA TYR A 339 20.68 5.72 8.94
C TYR A 339 19.94 5.85 10.25
N ASN A 340 20.15 4.90 11.16
CA ASN A 340 19.61 5.01 12.51
C ASN A 340 20.39 6.09 13.25
N LEU A 341 19.69 7.14 13.70
CA LEU A 341 20.27 8.19 14.52
C LEU A 341 20.31 7.75 15.99
N ASN A 342 19.24 7.06 16.41
CA ASN A 342 19.13 6.39 17.71
C ASN A 342 18.08 5.26 17.60
N ASP A 343 17.72 4.65 18.74
CA ASP A 343 16.77 3.52 18.78
C ASP A 343 15.36 3.89 18.30
N THR A 344 14.96 5.16 18.46
CA THR A 344 13.61 5.64 18.15
C THR A 344 13.51 6.42 16.85
N THR A 345 14.64 6.77 16.21
CA THR A 345 14.64 7.64 15.04
C THR A 345 15.57 7.13 13.93
N THR A 346 15.10 7.25 12.69
CA THR A 346 15.83 6.85 11.48
C THR A 346 15.77 7.94 10.43
N LEU A 347 16.89 8.24 9.82
CA LEU A 347 16.97 9.08 8.64
C LEU A 347 16.98 8.20 7.40
N LYS A 348 16.02 8.40 6.51
CA LYS A 348 15.97 7.77 5.20
C LYS A 348 16.39 8.78 4.14
N VAL A 349 17.51 8.53 3.47
CA VAL A 349 18.15 9.46 2.54
C VAL A 349 18.22 8.85 1.14
N THR A 350 17.91 9.60 0.12
CA THR A 350 18.17 9.24 -1.28
C THR A 350 19.68 9.28 -1.52
N THR A 351 20.26 8.14 -1.89
CA THR A 351 21.72 7.96 -2.01
C THR A 351 22.17 7.55 -3.40
N ALA A 352 21.27 7.11 -4.26
CA ALA A 352 21.56 6.74 -5.64
C ALA A 352 20.31 6.79 -6.53
N LYS A 353 20.55 6.90 -7.82
CA LYS A 353 19.61 6.56 -8.90
C LYS A 353 19.81 5.11 -9.30
N TYR A 354 18.80 4.47 -9.86
CA TYR A 354 18.96 3.15 -10.44
C TYR A 354 18.58 3.12 -11.92
N TYR A 355 19.27 2.27 -12.64
CA TYR A 355 19.19 2.09 -14.09
C TYR A 355 18.90 0.62 -14.39
N THR A 356 17.93 0.38 -15.25
CA THR A 356 17.56 -0.96 -15.71
C THR A 356 18.59 -1.50 -16.71
N PRO A 357 18.53 -2.76 -17.17
CA PRO A 357 19.53 -3.34 -18.05
C PRO A 357 19.79 -2.57 -19.36
N SER A 358 18.76 -1.96 -19.94
CA SER A 358 18.91 -1.09 -21.11
C SER A 358 19.65 0.23 -20.84
N GLY A 359 19.95 0.53 -19.59
CA GLY A 359 20.61 1.77 -19.15
C GLY A 359 19.65 2.92 -18.88
N ARG A 360 18.33 2.74 -19.01
CA ARG A 360 17.35 3.80 -18.77
C ARG A 360 17.12 4.06 -17.28
N LEU A 361 17.01 5.36 -16.94
CA LEU A 361 16.49 5.84 -15.67
C LEU A 361 14.97 6.00 -15.82
N ILE A 362 14.21 5.47 -14.85
CA ILE A 362 12.74 5.54 -14.88
C ILE A 362 12.16 6.67 -14.03
N GLN A 363 12.99 7.49 -13.39
CA GLN A 363 12.56 8.60 -12.54
C GLN A 363 11.70 9.60 -13.32
N LYS A 364 10.50 9.89 -12.78
CA LYS A 364 9.50 10.73 -13.44
C LYS A 364 9.81 12.22 -13.33
N GLU A 365 10.23 12.66 -12.16
CA GLU A 365 10.37 14.09 -11.82
C GLU A 365 11.76 14.39 -11.31
N ASP A 366 12.29 15.52 -11.73
CA ASP A 366 13.43 16.15 -11.09
C ASP A 366 12.91 17.03 -9.96
N TYR A 367 13.16 16.64 -8.72
CA TYR A 367 12.69 17.36 -7.52
C TYR A 367 13.63 18.51 -7.13
N LEU A 368 14.81 18.59 -7.76
CA LEU A 368 15.74 19.69 -7.58
C LEU A 368 15.69 20.56 -8.84
N ASN A 369 15.23 21.80 -8.70
CA ASN A 369 15.13 22.79 -9.80
C ASN A 369 16.44 23.02 -10.58
N ASN A 370 17.54 22.44 -10.15
CA ASN A 370 18.88 22.56 -10.70
C ASN A 370 19.34 21.32 -11.52
N GLY A 371 18.46 20.40 -11.87
CA GLY A 371 18.79 19.25 -12.72
C GLY A 371 19.69 18.18 -12.07
N PHE A 372 19.90 18.24 -10.75
CA PHE A 372 20.79 17.30 -10.04
C PHE A 372 20.30 15.85 -10.03
N LEU A 373 19.00 15.60 -10.19
CA LEU A 373 18.46 14.25 -10.20
C LEU A 373 18.37 13.65 -11.61
N THR A 374 18.33 14.48 -12.62
CA THR A 374 18.42 14.06 -14.01
C THR A 374 19.64 14.73 -14.64
N ASP A 375 20.68 13.98 -14.95
CA ASP A 375 21.95 14.51 -15.49
C ASP A 375 21.83 15.10 -16.91
N GLY A 376 20.64 15.55 -17.29
CA GLY A 376 20.35 16.06 -18.64
C GLY A 376 20.38 14.98 -19.74
N LEU A 377 20.88 13.79 -19.44
CA LEU A 377 20.96 12.65 -20.34
C LEU A 377 19.64 11.84 -20.38
N ASP A 378 18.85 11.88 -19.30
CA ASP A 378 17.58 11.19 -19.20
C ASP A 378 16.40 12.16 -19.40
N LYS A 379 16.37 12.84 -20.55
CA LYS A 379 15.23 13.66 -20.93
C LYS A 379 13.97 12.80 -20.95
N LYS A 380 12.88 13.38 -20.49
CA LYS A 380 11.54 12.82 -20.68
C LYS A 380 11.41 12.35 -22.14
N ASP A 381 11.04 11.08 -22.35
CA ASP A 381 10.93 10.44 -23.66
C ASP A 381 12.25 10.02 -24.35
N SER A 382 13.38 9.92 -23.63
CA SER A 382 14.57 9.24 -24.19
C SER A 382 14.24 7.80 -24.56
N THR A 383 14.70 7.37 -25.73
CA THR A 383 14.50 6.00 -26.23
C THR A 383 15.71 5.14 -25.93
N PHE A 384 15.45 3.91 -25.52
CA PHE A 384 16.44 2.88 -25.24
C PHE A 384 16.04 1.61 -25.97
N THR A 385 16.96 0.67 -26.06
CA THR A 385 16.73 -0.59 -26.77
C THR A 385 16.83 -1.75 -25.78
N THR A 386 15.85 -2.66 -25.81
CA THR A 386 15.90 -3.91 -25.06
C THR A 386 16.96 -4.86 -25.63
N ARG A 387 17.23 -5.97 -24.98
CA ARG A 387 18.17 -7.00 -25.45
C ARG A 387 17.80 -7.55 -26.83
N GLY A 388 16.50 -7.71 -27.11
CA GLY A 388 15.96 -8.19 -28.38
C GLY A 388 15.68 -7.11 -29.42
N GLY A 389 16.05 -5.84 -29.15
CA GLY A 389 15.93 -4.74 -30.13
C GLY A 389 14.62 -3.95 -30.06
N ARG A 390 13.72 -4.23 -29.12
CA ARG A 390 12.49 -3.43 -28.92
C ARG A 390 12.83 -2.04 -28.39
N ILE A 391 12.10 -1.02 -28.84
CA ILE A 391 12.25 0.36 -28.36
C ILE A 391 11.45 0.52 -27.08
N VAL A 392 12.09 1.00 -26.01
CA VAL A 392 11.48 1.32 -24.72
C VAL A 392 11.81 2.75 -24.32
N LYS A 393 10.94 3.37 -23.54
CA LYS A 393 11.08 4.77 -23.10
C LYS A 393 11.72 4.87 -21.72
N GLY A 394 12.62 5.84 -21.54
CA GLY A 394 13.12 6.29 -20.25
C GLY A 394 12.29 7.46 -19.72
N GLY A 395 12.52 7.84 -18.45
CA GLY A 395 11.84 8.98 -17.82
C GLY A 395 10.34 8.80 -17.63
N GLY A 396 9.86 8.79 -16.38
CA GLY A 396 8.43 8.77 -16.12
C GLY A 396 7.78 7.40 -15.90
N GLY A 397 8.56 6.41 -15.44
CA GLY A 397 8.08 5.07 -15.13
C GLY A 397 8.19 4.07 -16.28
N ILE A 398 7.71 2.85 -16.04
CA ILE A 398 7.67 1.79 -17.05
C ILE A 398 6.39 1.94 -17.86
N THR A 399 6.54 2.12 -19.17
CA THR A 399 5.44 2.07 -20.13
C THR A 399 5.17 0.60 -20.46
N PRO A 400 3.94 0.09 -20.31
CA PRO A 400 3.62 -1.29 -20.65
C PRO A 400 3.77 -1.55 -22.15
N ASP A 401 4.05 -2.79 -22.53
CA ASP A 401 4.07 -3.25 -23.91
C ASP A 401 2.63 -3.29 -24.49
N VAL A 402 1.67 -3.66 -23.61
CA VAL A 402 0.24 -3.66 -23.94
C VAL A 402 -0.49 -2.77 -22.93
N GLU A 403 -0.96 -1.62 -23.39
CA GLU A 403 -1.64 -0.66 -22.53
C GLU A 403 -3.13 -0.99 -22.40
N ILE A 404 -3.53 -1.42 -21.21
CA ILE A 404 -4.92 -1.73 -20.86
C ILE A 404 -5.33 -0.89 -19.67
N LYS A 405 -6.36 -0.08 -19.86
CA LYS A 405 -6.99 0.65 -18.76
C LYS A 405 -7.95 -0.26 -18.01
N LYS A 406 -7.84 -0.24 -16.70
CA LYS A 406 -8.82 -0.93 -15.85
C LYS A 406 -10.22 -0.38 -16.14
N THR A 407 -11.18 -1.28 -16.35
CA THR A 407 -12.60 -0.92 -16.49
C THR A 407 -13.08 -0.18 -15.25
N SER A 408 -13.68 0.98 -15.42
CA SER A 408 -14.29 1.73 -14.32
C SER A 408 -15.65 1.14 -13.99
N LEU A 409 -15.92 1.00 -12.69
CA LEU A 409 -17.24 0.56 -12.25
C LEU A 409 -18.29 1.63 -12.55
N PRO A 410 -19.52 1.26 -12.89
CA PRO A 410 -20.64 2.19 -12.96
C PRO A 410 -20.84 2.96 -11.63
N PRO A 411 -21.30 4.21 -11.66
CA PRO A 411 -21.42 5.05 -10.47
C PRO A 411 -22.27 4.43 -9.35
N TYR A 412 -23.37 3.77 -9.69
CA TYR A 412 -24.21 3.08 -8.73
C TYR A 412 -23.45 1.96 -8.00
N VAL A 413 -22.74 1.13 -8.75
CA VAL A 413 -21.92 0.05 -8.18
C VAL A 413 -20.76 0.59 -7.34
N GLN A 414 -20.17 1.74 -7.75
CA GLN A 414 -19.18 2.44 -6.91
C GLN A 414 -19.79 2.87 -5.57
N GLY A 415 -21.06 3.34 -5.59
CA GLY A 415 -21.83 3.66 -4.39
C GLY A 415 -21.99 2.45 -3.47
N LEU A 416 -22.41 1.30 -4.02
CA LEU A 416 -22.53 0.04 -3.26
C LEU A 416 -21.21 -0.37 -2.59
N TRP A 417 -20.09 -0.27 -3.30
CA TRP A 417 -18.76 -0.55 -2.75
C TRP A 417 -18.37 0.44 -1.64
N LYS A 418 -18.65 1.72 -1.83
CA LYS A 418 -18.36 2.78 -0.83
C LYS A 418 -19.12 2.54 0.46
N GLU A 419 -20.39 2.20 0.37
CA GLU A 419 -21.24 1.86 1.52
C GLU A 419 -20.90 0.51 2.16
N GLY A 420 -20.09 -0.33 1.49
CA GLY A 420 -19.62 -1.63 2.00
C GLY A 420 -20.72 -2.69 2.09
N VAL A 421 -21.84 -2.50 1.38
CA VAL A 421 -23.04 -3.34 1.47
C VAL A 421 -22.78 -4.78 1.02
N PHE A 422 -21.88 -5.00 0.06
CA PHE A 422 -21.51 -6.36 -0.37
C PHE A 422 -20.93 -7.20 0.75
N LEU A 423 -19.98 -6.67 1.52
CA LEU A 423 -19.38 -7.38 2.65
C LEU A 423 -20.39 -7.56 3.77
N THR A 424 -21.21 -6.54 4.06
CA THR A 424 -22.23 -6.61 5.11
C THR A 424 -23.26 -7.69 4.80
N PHE A 425 -23.75 -7.75 3.55
CA PHE A 425 -24.65 -8.81 3.09
C PHE A 425 -23.98 -10.18 3.16
N ALA A 426 -22.77 -10.31 2.61
CA ALA A 426 -22.05 -11.59 2.60
C ALA A 426 -21.82 -12.13 4.01
N ALA A 427 -21.40 -11.28 4.95
CA ALA A 427 -21.13 -11.65 6.35
C ALA A 427 -22.40 -12.11 7.09
N ASP A 428 -23.55 -11.60 6.71
CA ASP A 428 -24.86 -12.01 7.25
C ASP A 428 -25.43 -13.24 6.52
N TYR A 429 -25.41 -13.23 5.21
CA TYR A 429 -26.09 -14.21 4.36
C TYR A 429 -25.36 -15.57 4.29
N VAL A 430 -24.03 -15.56 4.15
CA VAL A 430 -23.24 -16.79 3.96
C VAL A 430 -23.41 -17.76 5.13
N PRO A 431 -23.23 -17.35 6.41
CA PRO A 431 -23.44 -18.27 7.55
C PRO A 431 -24.88 -18.73 7.67
N LYS A 432 -25.87 -17.86 7.45
CA LYS A 432 -27.31 -18.19 7.58
C LYS A 432 -27.78 -19.20 6.54
N LYS A 433 -27.17 -19.20 5.36
CA LYS A 433 -27.54 -20.08 4.25
C LYS A 433 -26.57 -21.24 4.05
N ASN A 434 -25.54 -21.36 4.92
CA ASN A 434 -24.49 -22.38 4.81
C ASN A 434 -23.86 -22.44 3.42
N ILE A 435 -23.55 -21.27 2.84
CA ILE A 435 -22.92 -21.19 1.51
C ILE A 435 -21.47 -21.71 1.61
N VAL A 436 -21.12 -22.62 0.70
CA VAL A 436 -19.80 -23.24 0.60
C VAL A 436 -19.21 -23.05 -0.80
N GLU A 437 -17.95 -23.36 -0.99
CA GLU A 437 -17.32 -23.35 -2.32
C GLU A 437 -17.80 -24.52 -3.21
N PRO A 438 -17.92 -24.27 -4.52
CA PRO A 438 -17.76 -22.99 -5.22
C PRO A 438 -18.94 -22.04 -4.99
N VAL A 439 -18.64 -20.78 -4.67
CA VAL A 439 -19.72 -19.77 -4.53
C VAL A 439 -20.31 -19.46 -5.91
N VAL A 440 -21.62 -19.58 -6.04
CA VAL A 440 -22.37 -19.26 -7.28
C VAL A 440 -23.46 -18.25 -6.94
N ILE A 441 -23.50 -17.14 -7.66
CA ILE A 441 -24.51 -16.10 -7.47
C ILE A 441 -25.76 -16.48 -8.27
N THR A 442 -26.75 -17.06 -7.59
CA THR A 442 -28.05 -17.42 -8.16
C THR A 442 -28.96 -16.19 -8.24
N ASP A 443 -30.02 -16.26 -9.04
CA ASP A 443 -31.02 -15.19 -9.12
C ASP A 443 -31.73 -14.98 -7.77
N LYS A 444 -31.83 -16.02 -6.95
CA LYS A 444 -32.33 -15.90 -5.58
C LYS A 444 -31.44 -15.04 -4.73
N ILE A 445 -30.12 -15.29 -4.72
CA ILE A 445 -29.15 -14.46 -3.98
C ILE A 445 -29.20 -13.02 -4.46
N TYR A 446 -29.33 -12.81 -5.77
CA TYR A 446 -29.42 -11.48 -6.36
C TYR A 446 -30.66 -10.73 -5.88
N LYS A 447 -31.84 -11.38 -5.86
CA LYS A 447 -33.11 -10.83 -5.33
C LYS A 447 -33.06 -10.61 -3.81
N ASP A 448 -32.49 -11.54 -3.05
CA ASP A 448 -32.31 -11.38 -1.61
C ASP A 448 -31.40 -10.18 -1.28
N PHE A 449 -30.42 -9.89 -2.13
CA PHE A 449 -29.57 -8.70 -2.02
C PHE A 449 -30.33 -7.41 -2.34
N GLU A 450 -31.23 -7.42 -3.32
CA GLU A 450 -32.09 -6.27 -3.60
C GLU A 450 -32.97 -5.91 -2.39
N ILE A 451 -33.60 -6.92 -1.77
CA ILE A 451 -34.39 -6.73 -0.55
C ILE A 451 -33.53 -6.16 0.58
N PHE A 452 -32.33 -6.70 0.75
CA PHE A 452 -31.37 -6.19 1.74
C PHE A 452 -31.01 -4.72 1.49
N LEU A 453 -30.87 -4.29 0.24
CA LEU A 453 -30.55 -2.92 -0.11
C LEU A 453 -31.64 -1.91 0.22
N GLN A 454 -32.90 -2.32 0.43
CA GLN A 454 -34.00 -1.42 0.80
C GLN A 454 -33.77 -0.71 2.15
N GLU A 455 -32.96 -1.30 3.03
CA GLU A 455 -32.55 -0.70 4.29
C GLU A 455 -31.40 0.33 4.15
N TYR A 456 -30.95 0.60 2.90
CA TYR A 456 -29.73 1.35 2.63
C TYR A 456 -29.95 2.50 1.65
N GLU A 457 -29.57 3.69 2.05
CA GLU A 457 -29.46 4.83 1.14
C GLU A 457 -28.09 4.78 0.45
N ILE A 458 -28.10 4.56 -0.87
CA ILE A 458 -26.86 4.46 -1.66
C ILE A 458 -26.52 5.82 -2.26
N SER A 459 -25.48 6.45 -1.72
CA SER A 459 -25.02 7.75 -2.21
C SER A 459 -24.07 7.61 -3.40
N TYR A 460 -24.49 8.08 -4.58
CA TYR A 460 -23.68 8.15 -5.79
C TYR A 460 -24.09 9.34 -6.65
N LYS A 461 -23.26 9.69 -7.62
CA LYS A 461 -23.57 10.75 -8.59
C LYS A 461 -23.44 10.21 -10.00
N LEU A 462 -24.46 10.40 -10.79
CA LEU A 462 -24.44 10.10 -12.21
C LEU A 462 -23.53 11.09 -12.98
N PRO A 463 -22.97 10.71 -14.13
CA PRO A 463 -22.24 11.63 -14.99
C PRO A 463 -23.06 12.88 -15.31
N GLY A 464 -22.46 14.06 -15.16
CA GLY A 464 -23.13 15.36 -15.37
C GLY A 464 -23.83 15.96 -14.14
N GLU A 465 -24.18 15.20 -13.11
CA GLU A 465 -24.83 15.75 -11.91
C GLU A 465 -23.95 16.76 -11.14
N LYS A 466 -22.63 16.56 -11.14
CA LYS A 466 -21.71 17.53 -10.54
C LYS A 466 -21.75 18.86 -11.26
N ASP A 467 -21.90 18.84 -12.57
CA ASP A 467 -21.93 20.05 -13.39
C ASP A 467 -23.28 20.74 -13.27
N LEU A 468 -24.37 19.98 -13.18
CA LEU A 468 -25.69 20.52 -12.82
C LEU A 468 -25.66 21.19 -11.45
N THR A 469 -25.02 20.59 -10.45
CA THR A 469 -24.88 21.19 -9.11
C THR A 469 -24.11 22.51 -9.15
N LYS A 470 -23.01 22.58 -9.94
CA LYS A 470 -22.25 23.84 -10.14
C LYS A 470 -23.11 24.89 -10.83
N LEU A 471 -23.84 24.51 -11.88
CA LEU A 471 -24.74 25.41 -12.59
C LEU A 471 -25.81 26.00 -11.67
N LYS A 472 -26.48 25.15 -10.87
CA LYS A 472 -27.47 25.59 -9.88
C LYS A 472 -26.87 26.56 -8.85
N THR A 473 -25.66 26.26 -8.36
CA THR A 473 -24.96 27.14 -7.41
C THR A 473 -24.65 28.50 -8.04
N ALA A 474 -24.20 28.52 -9.30
CA ALA A 474 -23.95 29.75 -10.03
C ALA A 474 -25.23 30.57 -10.29
N LEU A 475 -26.34 29.92 -10.66
CA LEU A 475 -27.64 30.55 -10.85
C LEU A 475 -28.15 31.16 -9.53
N LYS A 476 -28.08 30.43 -8.44
CA LYS A 476 -28.49 30.90 -7.10
C LYS A 476 -27.66 32.11 -6.65
N SER A 477 -26.36 32.09 -6.87
CA SER A 477 -25.49 33.25 -6.54
C SER A 477 -25.84 34.50 -7.35
N GLN A 478 -26.24 34.35 -8.61
CA GLN A 478 -26.72 35.46 -9.43
C GLN A 478 -28.08 35.99 -8.93
N GLU A 479 -29.01 35.13 -8.50
CA GLU A 479 -30.27 35.54 -7.92
C GLU A 479 -30.06 36.31 -6.60
N ASP A 480 -29.14 35.85 -5.74
CA ASP A 480 -28.82 36.53 -4.47
C ASP A 480 -28.16 37.90 -4.68
N LEU A 481 -27.32 38.03 -5.72
CA LEU A 481 -26.76 39.32 -6.11
C LEU A 481 -27.84 40.27 -6.61
N LYS A 482 -28.82 39.80 -7.39
CA LYS A 482 -29.95 40.62 -7.85
C LYS A 482 -30.85 41.09 -6.69
N LYS A 483 -31.11 40.24 -5.70
CA LYS A 483 -31.90 40.61 -4.51
C LYS A 483 -31.22 41.66 -3.65
N LYS A 484 -29.89 41.75 -3.64
CA LYS A 484 -29.12 42.74 -2.87
C LYS A 484 -28.92 44.06 -3.61
N SER A 485 -29.06 44.14 -4.91
CA SER A 485 -28.98 45.38 -5.70
C SER A 485 -30.32 46.10 -5.65
N LYS A 486 -30.34 47.35 -5.18
CA LYS A 486 -31.53 48.22 -5.25
C LYS A 486 -31.95 48.34 -6.74
N PRO A 487 -33.23 48.20 -7.07
CA PRO A 487 -33.67 48.33 -8.46
C PRO A 487 -33.38 49.75 -8.98
N SER A 488 -32.47 49.89 -9.93
CA SER A 488 -32.29 51.14 -10.65
C SER A 488 -33.37 51.23 -11.73
N ILE A 489 -33.73 52.48 -12.12
CA ILE A 489 -34.77 52.77 -13.11
C ILE A 489 -34.51 52.06 -14.46
N LEU A 490 -33.25 51.70 -14.78
CA LEU A 490 -32.85 50.94 -15.96
C LEU A 490 -33.14 49.41 -15.84
N SER A 491 -33.38 48.87 -14.63
CA SER A 491 -33.71 47.44 -14.44
C SER A 491 -35.13 47.05 -14.83
N ARG A 492 -35.96 48.00 -15.19
CA ARG A 492 -37.35 47.78 -15.70
C ARG A 492 -37.41 47.36 -17.15
N LEU A 493 -36.30 47.36 -17.88
CA LEU A 493 -36.22 46.75 -19.20
C LEU A 493 -35.98 45.23 -19.06
N THR A 494 -37.03 44.48 -18.97
CA THR A 494 -37.21 43.04 -18.65
C THR A 494 -36.54 42.05 -19.62
N PHE A 495 -35.44 42.38 -20.26
CA PHE A 495 -34.80 41.49 -21.23
C PHE A 495 -33.98 40.35 -20.58
N TRP A 496 -33.57 40.47 -19.31
CA TRP A 496 -32.72 39.50 -18.64
C TRP A 496 -33.41 38.56 -17.65
N GLU A 497 -34.68 38.79 -17.28
CA GLU A 497 -35.41 37.91 -16.35
C GLU A 497 -35.88 36.62 -17.04
N LYS A 498 -36.26 36.68 -18.30
CA LYS A 498 -36.69 35.52 -19.09
C LYS A 498 -35.61 34.44 -19.24
N PRO A 499 -34.34 34.75 -19.54
CA PRO A 499 -33.29 33.76 -19.61
C PRO A 499 -33.05 33.03 -18.29
N LEU A 500 -33.07 33.71 -17.13
CA LEU A 500 -32.80 33.13 -15.83
C LEU A 500 -33.94 32.17 -15.40
N SER A 501 -35.20 32.55 -15.62
CA SER A 501 -36.34 31.69 -15.35
C SER A 501 -36.42 30.46 -16.28
N ALA A 502 -35.99 30.64 -17.54
CA ALA A 502 -35.86 29.52 -18.48
C ALA A 502 -34.75 28.55 -18.07
N MET A 503 -33.61 29.06 -17.62
CA MET A 503 -32.52 28.23 -17.10
C MET A 503 -32.89 27.48 -15.83
N ASN A 504 -33.66 28.10 -14.93
CA ASN A 504 -34.16 27.43 -13.72
C ASN A 504 -35.15 26.32 -14.10
N LYS A 505 -36.04 26.51 -15.06
CA LYS A 505 -36.94 25.45 -15.58
C LYS A 505 -36.16 24.32 -16.22
N LEU A 506 -35.08 24.63 -16.96
CA LEU A 506 -34.19 23.64 -17.57
C LEU A 506 -33.50 22.80 -16.49
N THR A 507 -32.99 23.43 -15.42
CA THR A 507 -32.36 22.70 -14.33
C THR A 507 -33.32 21.79 -13.59
N VAL A 508 -34.60 22.12 -13.48
CA VAL A 508 -35.63 21.27 -12.91
C VAL A 508 -35.88 20.04 -13.81
N GLY A 509 -36.02 20.23 -15.12
CA GLY A 509 -36.17 19.10 -16.05
C GLY A 509 -34.98 18.17 -16.08
N ILE A 510 -33.75 18.71 -15.93
CA ILE A 510 -32.55 17.89 -15.79
C ILE A 510 -32.54 17.12 -14.46
N ASP A 511 -33.01 17.72 -13.35
CA ASP A 511 -33.16 17.00 -12.07
C ASP A 511 -34.14 15.81 -12.19
N GLU A 512 -35.30 16.03 -12.82
CA GLU A 512 -36.28 14.95 -13.09
C GLU A 512 -35.64 13.84 -13.93
N TYR A 513 -34.86 14.20 -14.97
CA TYR A 513 -34.11 13.23 -15.75
C TYR A 513 -33.17 12.39 -14.88
N PHE A 514 -32.38 13.02 -14.00
CA PHE A 514 -31.49 12.28 -13.11
C PHE A 514 -32.24 11.47 -12.07
N HIS A 515 -33.37 11.97 -11.57
CA HIS A 515 -34.22 11.23 -10.66
C HIS A 515 -34.75 9.94 -11.33
N ASN A 516 -35.35 10.08 -12.51
CA ASN A 516 -35.87 8.95 -13.28
C ASN A 516 -34.76 7.96 -13.68
N LYS A 517 -33.56 8.47 -13.96
CA LYS A 517 -32.41 7.62 -14.30
C LYS A 517 -31.85 6.85 -13.10
N ARG A 518 -32.14 7.24 -11.85
CA ARG A 518 -31.80 6.45 -10.66
C ARG A 518 -32.71 5.25 -10.46
N ASP A 519 -33.96 5.36 -10.93
CA ASP A 519 -34.88 4.25 -10.89
C ASP A 519 -34.38 3.14 -11.83
N GLY A 520 -34.43 1.90 -11.38
CA GLY A 520 -34.02 0.75 -12.17
C GLY A 520 -32.50 0.50 -12.24
N GLN A 521 -31.65 1.31 -11.58
CA GLN A 521 -30.19 1.11 -11.61
C GLN A 521 -29.75 -0.28 -11.14
N TYR A 522 -30.51 -0.90 -10.23
CA TYR A 522 -30.22 -2.25 -9.75
C TYR A 522 -30.37 -3.30 -10.88
N TRP A 523 -31.33 -3.10 -11.77
CA TRP A 523 -31.64 -4.01 -12.87
C TRP A 523 -31.05 -3.57 -14.21
N ASP A 524 -30.23 -2.52 -14.24
CA ASP A 524 -29.49 -2.13 -15.43
C ASP A 524 -28.51 -3.25 -15.82
N PRO A 525 -28.47 -3.72 -17.07
CA PRO A 525 -27.64 -4.84 -17.50
C PRO A 525 -26.15 -4.69 -17.20
N GLU A 526 -25.61 -3.48 -17.32
CA GLU A 526 -24.21 -3.20 -16.98
C GLU A 526 -23.97 -3.31 -15.46
N ASN A 527 -24.90 -2.81 -14.66
CA ASN A 527 -24.82 -2.88 -13.21
C ASN A 527 -24.99 -4.30 -12.69
N ILE A 528 -25.89 -5.12 -13.26
CA ILE A 528 -26.13 -6.52 -12.87
C ILE A 528 -24.82 -7.30 -12.88
N LYS A 529 -24.03 -7.18 -13.96
CA LYS A 529 -22.72 -7.85 -14.08
C LYS A 529 -21.82 -7.50 -12.89
N TRP A 530 -21.68 -6.22 -12.59
CA TRP A 530 -20.79 -5.75 -11.55
C TRP A 530 -21.31 -5.99 -10.13
N ILE A 531 -22.63 -5.99 -9.93
CA ILE A 531 -23.27 -6.36 -8.66
C ILE A 531 -23.02 -7.85 -8.39
N LYS A 532 -23.30 -8.74 -9.37
CA LYS A 532 -23.02 -10.18 -9.24
C LYS A 532 -21.52 -10.44 -8.95
N ASN A 533 -20.60 -9.72 -9.60
CA ASN A 533 -19.19 -9.80 -9.31
C ASN A 533 -18.85 -9.32 -7.87
N GLY A 534 -19.45 -8.23 -7.41
CA GLY A 534 -19.29 -7.74 -6.05
C GLY A 534 -19.74 -8.75 -4.99
N LEU A 535 -20.90 -9.35 -5.20
CA LEU A 535 -21.44 -10.43 -4.35
C LEU A 535 -20.52 -11.65 -4.35
N LEU A 536 -20.12 -12.12 -5.52
CA LEU A 536 -19.21 -13.27 -5.65
C LEU A 536 -17.90 -13.05 -4.88
N ARG A 537 -17.31 -11.88 -5.01
CA ARG A 537 -16.05 -11.54 -4.35
C ARG A 537 -16.16 -11.49 -2.83
N GLU A 538 -17.19 -10.83 -2.30
CA GLU A 538 -17.33 -10.69 -0.85
C GLU A 538 -17.87 -11.96 -0.19
N MET A 539 -18.74 -12.72 -0.86
CA MET A 539 -19.15 -14.04 -0.38
C MET A 539 -17.98 -15.03 -0.39
N SER A 540 -17.14 -15.04 -1.43
CA SER A 540 -15.91 -15.84 -1.45
C SER A 540 -14.89 -15.39 -0.40
N LEU A 541 -14.88 -14.10 -0.02
CA LEU A 541 -14.06 -13.62 1.11
C LEU A 541 -14.53 -14.26 2.43
N VAL A 542 -15.84 -14.36 2.64
CA VAL A 542 -16.40 -14.95 3.86
C VAL A 542 -16.19 -16.46 3.90
N VAL A 543 -16.35 -17.15 2.76
CA VAL A 543 -16.23 -18.62 2.65
C VAL A 543 -14.77 -19.08 2.72
N SER A 544 -13.88 -18.44 1.96
CA SER A 544 -12.52 -18.94 1.68
C SER A 544 -11.44 -17.89 1.92
N GLY A 545 -11.76 -16.85 2.68
CA GLY A 545 -10.82 -15.81 3.03
C GLY A 545 -10.30 -15.02 1.81
N LYS A 546 -9.16 -14.36 2.01
CA LYS A 546 -8.55 -13.51 1.00
C LYS A 546 -8.16 -14.26 -0.29
N ARG A 547 -7.76 -15.53 -0.18
CA ARG A 547 -7.40 -16.35 -1.33
C ARG A 547 -8.60 -16.57 -2.26
N GLY A 548 -9.77 -16.95 -1.71
CA GLY A 548 -11.01 -17.12 -2.49
C GLY A 548 -11.43 -15.83 -3.19
N ARG A 549 -11.42 -14.71 -2.47
CA ARG A 549 -11.73 -13.39 -3.06
C ARG A 549 -10.82 -13.03 -4.24
N ILE A 550 -9.50 -13.24 -4.12
CA ILE A 550 -8.56 -12.92 -5.20
C ILE A 550 -8.83 -13.84 -6.40
N ARG A 551 -8.98 -15.14 -6.18
CA ARG A 551 -9.26 -16.12 -7.24
C ARG A 551 -10.45 -15.70 -8.10
N VAL A 552 -11.60 -15.43 -7.48
CA VAL A 552 -12.81 -15.06 -8.24
C VAL A 552 -12.72 -13.66 -8.86
N SER A 553 -11.88 -12.76 -8.32
CA SER A 553 -11.72 -11.44 -8.91
C SER A 553 -11.00 -11.44 -10.27
N LEU A 554 -10.31 -12.52 -10.62
CA LEU A 554 -9.60 -12.66 -11.90
C LEU A 554 -10.56 -12.90 -13.07
N PHE A 555 -11.77 -13.44 -12.83
CA PHE A 555 -12.72 -13.75 -13.89
C PHE A 555 -13.18 -12.51 -14.68
N GLU A 556 -13.34 -11.38 -14.01
CA GLU A 556 -13.76 -10.12 -14.62
C GLU A 556 -12.64 -9.06 -14.66
N ASP A 557 -11.39 -9.50 -14.52
CA ASP A 557 -10.22 -8.61 -14.58
C ASP A 557 -9.71 -8.56 -16.02
N ASN A 558 -10.13 -7.54 -16.77
CA ASN A 558 -9.76 -7.38 -18.17
C ASN A 558 -8.24 -7.29 -18.42
N VAL A 559 -7.48 -6.77 -17.47
CA VAL A 559 -6.01 -6.69 -17.59
C VAL A 559 -5.38 -8.07 -17.41
N TYR A 560 -5.93 -8.88 -16.50
CA TYR A 560 -5.49 -10.26 -16.31
C TYR A 560 -5.88 -11.13 -17.52
N GLN A 561 -7.12 -11.02 -18.01
CA GLN A 561 -7.59 -11.79 -19.16
C GLN A 561 -6.73 -11.50 -20.40
N GLU A 562 -6.45 -10.23 -20.69
CA GLU A 562 -5.56 -9.86 -21.79
C GLU A 562 -4.17 -10.47 -21.64
N ALA A 563 -3.61 -10.49 -20.42
CA ALA A 563 -2.32 -11.13 -20.17
C ALA A 563 -2.36 -12.65 -20.40
N VAL A 564 -3.47 -13.31 -20.07
CA VAL A 564 -3.68 -14.74 -20.34
C VAL A 564 -3.78 -15.01 -21.85
N ASP A 565 -4.49 -14.16 -22.59
CA ASP A 565 -4.69 -14.31 -24.03
C ASP A 565 -3.38 -14.12 -24.83
N ILE A 566 -2.43 -13.37 -24.28
CA ILE A 566 -1.11 -13.12 -24.89
C ILE A 566 -0.12 -14.25 -24.58
N LEU A 567 -0.22 -14.89 -23.42
CA LEU A 567 0.67 -16.00 -23.01
C LEU A 567 0.34 -17.31 -23.69
#